data_7e38269c45ee18943ab29d9eab6e683d
#
_entry.id   7e38269c45ee18943ab29d9eab6e683d
#
_cell.length_a   1.000
_cell.length_b   1.000
_cell.length_c   1.000
_cell.angle_alpha   90.00
_cell.angle_beta   90.00
_cell.angle_gamma   90.00
#
_symmetry.space_group_name_H-M   'P 1'
#
loop_
_entity.id
_entity.type
_entity.pdbx_description
1 polymer ?
#
loop_
_entity_poly.entity_id
_entity_poly.type
_entity_poly.pdbx_seq_one_letter_code
_entity_poly.pdbx_strand_id
1 'polypeptide(L)'
;MCIRNRKEASHGAPGGVRPSTLLPPVMARLTKEEIEARWAAHIEKQMIEIPGTQRPGFSPVYRNAAFPMDPPMTNPYDGFMSRLKEKPDANCLGHRPFDEAKGDLADYYSWRSYADVAKELTDLGSALSKFQEDGLLKPRSNDKNISEPGLTNFTVAYWGANRPESMITMLSQHSYTRQSVLLYDNFDAAGSCYILQHSVTRVLLCPSKYVPIVLRNADKLPALRVIILIDRPGSASATLGELSKLQLVREWAAMHGIEVRNYKEVLDIGARHPYPHVPNKDLNNLSTLCYTSGTTG
;
A
#
# COMPACT_ATOMS: atom_id res chain seq x y z
N MET A 1 -11.69 11.68 -2.94
CA MET A 1 -10.74 12.79 -2.80
C MET A 1 -10.72 13.57 -4.09
N CYS A 2 -11.27 14.80 -4.08
CA CYS A 2 -11.28 15.65 -5.27
C CYS A 2 -9.87 16.02 -5.68
N ILE A 3 -9.44 15.57 -6.86
CA ILE A 3 -8.30 16.20 -7.56
C ILE A 3 -8.84 17.53 -8.08
N ARG A 4 -8.61 18.61 -7.35
CA ARG A 4 -8.85 19.96 -7.86
C ARG A 4 -7.83 20.27 -8.94
N ASN A 5 -8.31 20.48 -10.16
CA ASN A 5 -7.56 21.14 -11.22
C ASN A 5 -6.99 22.46 -10.68
N ARG A 6 -5.69 22.49 -10.41
CA ARG A 6 -4.96 23.75 -10.25
C ARG A 6 -4.52 24.22 -11.64
N LYS A 7 -5.37 24.96 -12.30
CA LYS A 7 -4.95 25.97 -13.25
C LYS A 7 -5.38 27.34 -12.70
N GLU A 8 -4.38 28.25 -12.73
CA GLU A 8 -4.48 29.70 -12.46
C GLU A 8 -4.45 30.14 -11.00
N ALA A 9 -3.26 30.56 -10.58
CA ALA A 9 -3.00 31.89 -10.00
C ALA A 9 -1.50 32.06 -9.79
N SER A 10 -0.83 32.63 -10.79
CA SER A 10 0.46 33.30 -10.62
C SER A 10 0.21 34.66 -9.97
N HIS A 11 0.39 34.75 -8.65
CA HIS A 11 0.63 36.04 -7.99
C HIS A 11 1.79 35.85 -7.03
N GLY A 12 2.91 36.50 -7.37
CA GLY A 12 4.11 36.51 -6.59
C GLY A 12 3.87 37.12 -5.21
N ALA A 13 4.28 36.40 -4.19
CA ALA A 13 4.50 36.94 -2.85
C ALA A 13 5.99 37.03 -2.57
N PRO A 14 6.46 38.09 -1.88
CA PRO A 14 7.88 38.37 -1.69
C PRO A 14 8.54 37.34 -0.78
N GLY A 15 9.83 37.06 -1.06
CA GLY A 15 10.65 36.05 -0.43
C GLY A 15 10.69 36.12 1.09
N GLY A 16 10.03 35.19 1.72
CA GLY A 16 10.27 34.83 3.10
C GLY A 16 11.35 33.75 3.14
N VAL A 17 12.49 34.10 3.73
CA VAL A 17 13.58 33.15 4.08
C VAL A 17 12.95 32.08 4.99
N ARG A 18 12.84 30.84 4.49
CA ARG A 18 12.48 29.70 5.34
C ARG A 18 13.63 29.50 6.33
N PRO A 19 13.40 29.44 7.64
CA PRO A 19 14.46 29.07 8.56
C PRO A 19 14.92 27.66 8.19
N SER A 20 16.24 27.48 8.09
CA SER A 20 16.86 26.17 7.93
C SER A 20 16.37 25.28 9.08
N THR A 21 15.61 24.27 8.74
CA THR A 21 15.14 23.28 9.71
C THR A 21 16.35 22.46 10.16
N LEU A 22 16.91 22.85 11.30
CA LEU A 22 17.60 21.90 12.16
C LEU A 22 16.62 20.76 12.44
N LEU A 23 16.94 19.56 11.98
CA LEU A 23 16.22 18.36 12.37
C LEU A 23 16.12 18.36 13.90
N PRO A 24 14.92 18.20 14.48
CA PRO A 24 14.80 18.12 15.93
C PRO A 24 15.68 16.96 16.43
N PRO A 25 16.29 17.08 17.60
CA PRO A 25 17.10 16.01 18.18
C PRO A 25 16.24 14.75 18.22
N VAL A 26 16.82 13.60 17.86
CA VAL A 26 16.20 12.27 17.98
C VAL A 26 15.49 12.22 19.32
N MET A 27 14.16 12.19 19.33
CA MET A 27 13.37 12.20 20.58
C MET A 27 13.82 11.01 21.42
N ALA A 28 14.41 11.31 22.57
CA ALA A 28 14.64 10.31 23.59
C ALA A 28 13.31 9.57 23.83
N ARG A 29 13.35 8.26 23.89
CA ARG A 29 12.14 7.47 24.20
C ARG A 29 11.59 7.92 25.54
N LEU A 30 10.31 8.21 25.56
CA LEU A 30 9.61 8.51 26.81
C LEU A 30 9.75 7.34 27.76
N THR A 31 10.08 7.62 28.99
CA THR A 31 10.04 6.63 30.08
C THR A 31 8.59 6.18 30.33
N LYS A 32 8.43 5.08 31.04
CA LYS A 32 7.10 4.61 31.44
C LYS A 32 6.36 5.66 32.24
N GLU A 33 7.04 6.33 33.15
CA GLU A 33 6.52 7.39 34.01
C GLU A 33 6.08 8.62 33.20
N GLU A 34 6.84 9.01 32.19
CA GLU A 34 6.46 10.09 31.26
C GLU A 34 5.24 9.73 30.41
N ILE A 35 5.11 8.46 30.00
CA ILE A 35 3.92 7.97 29.30
C ILE A 35 2.70 8.02 30.22
N GLU A 36 2.83 7.50 31.44
CA GLU A 36 1.73 7.50 32.43
C GLU A 36 1.29 8.92 32.81
N ALA A 37 2.23 9.85 33.03
CA ALA A 37 1.92 11.25 33.29
C ALA A 37 1.18 11.92 32.09
N ARG A 38 1.57 11.62 30.86
CA ARG A 38 0.89 12.12 29.66
C ARG A 38 -0.52 11.54 29.52
N TRP A 39 -0.71 10.27 29.83
CA TRP A 39 -2.03 9.66 29.85
C TRP A 39 -2.94 10.27 30.91
N ALA A 40 -2.44 10.52 32.11
CA ALA A 40 -3.21 11.19 33.16
C ALA A 40 -3.66 12.59 32.74
N ALA A 41 -2.75 13.38 32.16
CA ALA A 41 -3.08 14.70 31.60
C ALA A 41 -4.07 14.62 30.42
N HIS A 42 -4.02 13.54 29.62
CA HIS A 42 -4.92 13.33 28.51
C HIS A 42 -6.36 13.00 28.94
N ILE A 43 -6.53 12.32 30.07
CA ILE A 43 -7.86 12.03 30.63
C ILE A 43 -8.58 13.35 31.02
N GLU A 44 -7.85 14.33 31.53
CA GLU A 44 -8.43 15.64 31.87
C GLU A 44 -8.70 16.52 30.66
N LYS A 45 -7.80 16.50 29.65
CA LYS A 45 -7.89 17.33 28.45
C LYS A 45 -7.43 16.58 27.22
N GLN A 46 -8.36 15.97 26.51
CA GLN A 46 -8.05 15.12 25.36
C GLN A 46 -7.57 15.91 24.12
N MET A 47 -8.07 17.11 23.94
CA MET A 47 -7.76 17.95 22.77
C MET A 47 -7.34 19.36 23.17
N ILE A 48 -6.41 19.92 22.43
CA ILE A 48 -5.95 21.31 22.56
C ILE A 48 -6.22 22.02 21.25
N GLU A 49 -6.88 23.16 21.32
CA GLU A 49 -7.02 24.04 20.17
C GLU A 49 -5.67 24.61 19.75
N ILE A 50 -5.44 24.66 18.45
CA ILE A 50 -4.27 25.33 17.88
C ILE A 50 -4.64 26.80 17.66
N PRO A 51 -4.03 27.74 18.41
CA PRO A 51 -4.36 29.17 18.32
C PRO A 51 -4.19 29.70 16.88
N GLY A 52 -5.10 30.61 16.49
CA GLY A 52 -5.03 31.28 15.19
C GLY A 52 -5.49 30.46 14.00
N THR A 53 -6.06 29.26 14.22
CA THR A 53 -6.56 28.38 13.14
C THR A 53 -8.04 28.57 12.86
N GLN A 54 -8.77 29.32 13.68
CA GLN A 54 -10.19 29.62 13.49
C GLN A 54 -10.40 30.38 12.17
N ARG A 55 -11.38 29.94 11.37
CA ARG A 55 -11.79 30.61 10.13
C ARG A 55 -13.32 30.77 10.10
N PRO A 56 -13.84 31.81 9.43
CA PRO A 56 -15.29 31.96 9.28
C PRO A 56 -15.93 30.70 8.66
N GLY A 57 -16.95 30.16 9.31
CA GLY A 57 -17.67 28.97 8.87
C GLY A 57 -16.98 27.63 9.17
N PHE A 58 -15.82 27.61 9.84
CA PHE A 58 -15.09 26.39 10.23
C PHE A 58 -14.72 26.43 11.70
N SER A 59 -14.64 25.27 12.34
CA SER A 59 -14.06 25.17 13.69
C SER A 59 -12.55 25.42 13.65
N PRO A 60 -11.93 25.80 14.77
CA PRO A 60 -10.47 25.79 14.88
C PRO A 60 -9.92 24.36 14.71
N VAL A 61 -8.64 24.27 14.41
CA VAL A 61 -7.94 22.97 14.37
C VAL A 61 -7.58 22.56 15.80
N TYR A 62 -7.86 21.30 16.11
CA TYR A 62 -7.52 20.70 17.40
C TYR A 62 -6.44 19.64 17.21
N ARG A 63 -5.59 19.48 18.22
CA ARG A 63 -4.61 18.40 18.29
C ARG A 63 -4.79 17.58 19.56
N ASN A 64 -4.24 16.37 19.57
CA ASN A 64 -4.19 15.55 20.77
C ASN A 64 -3.32 16.22 21.84
N ALA A 65 -3.83 16.29 23.08
CA ALA A 65 -3.12 16.94 24.17
C ALA A 65 -1.92 16.12 24.68
N ALA A 66 -1.97 14.80 24.56
CA ALA A 66 -0.95 13.90 25.09
C ALA A 66 0.27 13.71 24.18
N PHE A 67 0.16 14.02 22.90
CA PHE A 67 1.21 13.74 21.91
C PHE A 67 1.74 15.00 21.27
N PRO A 68 3.05 15.04 20.93
CA PRO A 68 3.64 16.17 20.22
C PRO A 68 3.01 16.38 18.85
N MET A 69 3.07 17.62 18.34
CA MET A 69 2.53 17.97 17.02
C MET A 69 3.29 17.30 15.87
N ASP A 70 4.60 17.16 16.02
CA ASP A 70 5.48 16.62 15.01
C ASP A 70 5.87 15.19 15.39
N PRO A 71 5.34 14.18 14.72
CA PRO A 71 5.80 12.82 14.93
C PRO A 71 7.27 12.70 14.53
N PRO A 72 8.07 11.90 15.23
CA PRO A 72 9.49 11.72 14.93
C PRO A 72 9.74 10.97 13.60
N MET A 73 8.69 10.41 13.01
CA MET A 73 8.76 9.69 11.74
C MET A 73 8.25 10.54 10.60
N THR A 74 9.02 10.60 9.53
CA THR A 74 8.69 11.37 8.33
C THR A 74 7.87 10.56 7.31
N ASN A 75 7.99 9.23 7.32
CA ASN A 75 7.26 8.33 6.43
C ASN A 75 7.10 6.92 7.04
N PRO A 76 6.16 6.10 6.54
CA PRO A 76 5.92 4.73 7.04
C PRO A 76 7.13 3.79 6.89
N TYR A 77 7.96 3.98 5.88
CA TYR A 77 9.17 3.19 5.68
C TYR A 77 10.16 3.36 6.82
N ASP A 78 10.48 4.61 7.20
CA ASP A 78 11.41 4.90 8.29
C ASP A 78 10.90 4.32 9.62
N GLY A 79 9.59 4.40 9.86
CA GLY A 79 8.96 3.79 11.03
C GLY A 79 9.14 2.28 11.09
N PHE A 80 8.90 1.60 9.98
CA PHE A 80 9.09 0.15 9.89
C PHE A 80 10.56 -0.25 10.07
N MET A 81 11.48 0.43 9.37
CA MET A 81 12.92 0.15 9.42
C MET A 81 13.53 0.41 10.81
N SER A 82 13.06 1.45 11.49
CA SER A 82 13.46 1.72 12.88
C SER A 82 13.10 0.54 13.79
N ARG A 83 11.88 0.03 13.67
CA ARG A 83 11.42 -1.10 14.49
C ARG A 83 12.10 -2.41 14.12
N LEU A 84 12.32 -2.66 12.83
CA LEU A 84 13.10 -3.81 12.36
C LEU A 84 14.50 -3.83 12.98
N LYS A 85 15.19 -2.67 12.98
CA LYS A 85 16.53 -2.56 13.58
C LYS A 85 16.53 -2.85 15.08
N GLU A 86 15.49 -2.45 15.80
CA GLU A 86 15.42 -2.60 17.24
C GLU A 86 15.05 -4.01 17.69
N LYS A 87 14.08 -4.62 17.00
CA LYS A 87 13.46 -5.90 17.39
C LYS A 87 13.09 -6.72 16.16
N PRO A 88 14.07 -7.26 15.41
CA PRO A 88 13.81 -8.01 14.18
C PRO A 88 12.92 -9.25 14.40
N ASP A 89 13.10 -9.92 15.53
CA ASP A 89 12.39 -11.17 15.84
C ASP A 89 11.03 -10.96 16.55
N ALA A 90 10.65 -9.70 16.81
CA ALA A 90 9.36 -9.43 17.43
C ALA A 90 8.21 -9.68 16.44
N ASN A 91 7.06 -10.10 16.97
CA ASN A 91 5.83 -10.26 16.19
C ASN A 91 5.46 -8.94 15.50
N CYS A 92 5.26 -9.00 14.18
CA CYS A 92 4.89 -7.86 13.34
C CYS A 92 3.48 -8.00 12.78
N LEU A 93 3.23 -9.02 11.98
CA LEU A 93 1.93 -9.29 11.36
C LEU A 93 1.39 -10.65 11.80
N GLY A 94 0.20 -10.64 12.38
CA GLY A 94 -0.50 -11.85 12.80
C GLY A 94 -1.78 -12.09 11.99
N HIS A 95 -2.07 -13.34 11.70
CA HIS A 95 -3.33 -13.76 11.10
C HIS A 95 -3.77 -15.10 11.65
N ARG A 96 -5.07 -15.36 11.61
CA ARG A 96 -5.62 -16.68 11.90
C ARG A 96 -5.56 -17.49 10.61
N PRO A 97 -4.78 -18.59 10.54
CA PRO A 97 -4.75 -19.44 9.36
C PRO A 97 -6.11 -20.18 9.19
N PHE A 98 -6.41 -20.56 7.97
CA PHE A 98 -7.58 -21.42 7.72
C PHE A 98 -7.22 -22.85 8.13
N ASP A 99 -8.08 -23.45 8.94
CA ASP A 99 -8.00 -24.84 9.39
C ASP A 99 -8.91 -25.71 8.50
N GLU A 100 -8.32 -26.46 7.58
CA GLU A 100 -9.04 -27.28 6.63
C GLU A 100 -9.88 -28.38 7.33
N ALA A 101 -9.43 -28.88 8.49
CA ALA A 101 -10.15 -29.91 9.25
C ALA A 101 -11.41 -29.35 9.91
N LYS A 102 -11.39 -28.09 10.31
CA LYS A 102 -12.56 -27.41 10.89
C LYS A 102 -13.43 -26.73 9.84
N GLY A 103 -12.91 -26.45 8.64
CA GLY A 103 -13.56 -25.64 7.61
C GLY A 103 -13.71 -24.15 8.01
N ASP A 104 -12.92 -23.68 8.96
CA ASP A 104 -12.98 -22.32 9.50
C ASP A 104 -11.56 -21.81 9.89
N LEU A 105 -11.49 -20.59 10.39
CA LEU A 105 -10.23 -20.03 10.89
C LEU A 105 -9.78 -20.73 12.18
N ALA A 106 -8.48 -20.99 12.30
CA ALA A 106 -7.87 -21.55 13.50
C ALA A 106 -8.10 -20.66 14.73
N ASP A 107 -8.08 -21.26 15.94
CA ASP A 107 -8.27 -20.54 17.20
C ASP A 107 -6.99 -19.86 17.70
N TYR A 108 -5.95 -19.83 16.90
CA TYR A 108 -4.66 -19.21 17.21
C TYR A 108 -4.20 -18.27 16.11
N TYR A 109 -3.29 -17.35 16.47
CA TYR A 109 -2.60 -16.49 15.51
C TYR A 109 -1.28 -17.10 15.09
N SER A 110 -1.06 -17.15 13.78
CA SER A 110 0.28 -17.34 13.19
C SER A 110 0.91 -15.96 12.98
N TRP A 111 2.14 -15.80 13.45
CA TRP A 111 2.84 -14.52 13.43
C TRP A 111 4.02 -14.55 12.45
N ARG A 112 4.22 -13.45 11.74
CA ARG A 112 5.43 -13.11 11.01
C ARG A 112 6.21 -12.08 11.81
N SER A 113 7.51 -12.29 11.98
CA SER A 113 8.40 -11.33 12.63
C SER A 113 8.62 -10.08 11.75
N TYR A 114 9.23 -9.03 12.31
CA TYR A 114 9.67 -7.88 11.50
C TYR A 114 10.68 -8.30 10.44
N ALA A 115 11.58 -9.25 10.74
CA ALA A 115 12.54 -9.78 9.78
C ALA A 115 11.86 -10.54 8.63
N ASP A 116 10.85 -11.37 8.92
CA ASP A 116 10.07 -12.08 7.89
C ASP A 116 9.35 -11.08 6.97
N VAL A 117 8.69 -10.09 7.55
CA VAL A 117 8.00 -9.04 6.80
C VAL A 117 8.98 -8.23 5.95
N ALA A 118 10.15 -7.87 6.51
CA ALA A 118 11.20 -7.15 5.78
C ALA A 118 11.71 -7.95 4.57
N LYS A 119 11.89 -9.25 4.75
CA LYS A 119 12.27 -10.14 3.64
C LYS A 119 11.19 -10.16 2.56
N GLU A 120 9.94 -10.42 2.92
CA GLU A 120 8.84 -10.52 1.95
C GLU A 120 8.60 -9.19 1.20
N LEU A 121 8.60 -8.04 1.89
CA LEU A 121 8.43 -6.74 1.22
C LEU A 121 9.57 -6.41 0.27
N THR A 122 10.81 -6.83 0.61
CA THR A 122 11.99 -6.66 -0.24
C THR A 122 11.90 -7.56 -1.47
N ASP A 123 11.55 -8.82 -1.29
CA ASP A 123 11.40 -9.78 -2.38
C ASP A 123 10.28 -9.34 -3.35
N LEU A 124 9.12 -8.92 -2.82
CA LEU A 124 8.03 -8.40 -3.64
C LEU A 124 8.46 -7.15 -4.43
N GLY A 125 9.07 -6.18 -3.75
CA GLY A 125 9.51 -4.94 -4.39
C GLY A 125 10.60 -5.16 -5.43
N SER A 126 11.54 -6.06 -5.17
CA SER A 126 12.61 -6.46 -6.10
C SER A 126 12.03 -7.14 -7.35
N ALA A 127 11.08 -8.06 -7.18
CA ALA A 127 10.41 -8.69 -8.33
C ALA A 127 9.71 -7.66 -9.22
N LEU A 128 9.01 -6.70 -8.63
CA LEU A 128 8.35 -5.64 -9.38
C LEU A 128 9.36 -4.70 -10.09
N SER A 129 10.53 -4.46 -9.48
CA SER A 129 11.63 -3.75 -10.13
C SER A 129 12.14 -4.52 -11.35
N LYS A 130 12.32 -5.84 -11.21
CA LYS A 130 12.72 -6.72 -12.32
C LYS A 130 11.67 -6.70 -13.43
N PHE A 131 10.39 -6.79 -13.13
CA PHE A 131 9.31 -6.71 -14.13
C PHE A 131 9.30 -5.38 -14.87
N GLN A 132 9.63 -4.28 -14.17
CA GLN A 132 9.76 -2.96 -14.79
C GLN A 132 10.97 -2.89 -15.73
N GLU A 133 12.13 -3.38 -15.29
CA GLU A 133 13.37 -3.46 -16.08
C GLU A 133 13.16 -4.28 -17.36
N ASP A 134 12.51 -5.45 -17.24
CA ASP A 134 12.19 -6.33 -18.38
C ASP A 134 11.11 -5.77 -19.32
N GLY A 135 10.53 -4.61 -18.99
CA GLY A 135 9.50 -3.97 -19.79
C GLY A 135 8.11 -4.62 -19.67
N LEU A 136 7.93 -5.60 -18.78
CA LEU A 136 6.64 -6.27 -18.58
C LEU A 136 5.55 -5.29 -18.11
N LEU A 137 5.91 -4.26 -17.35
CA LEU A 137 4.97 -3.30 -16.80
C LEU A 137 4.66 -2.10 -17.73
N LYS A 138 5.08 -2.13 -19.00
CA LYS A 138 4.69 -1.10 -19.97
C LYS A 138 3.20 -1.22 -20.26
N PRO A 139 2.42 -0.11 -20.25
CA PRO A 139 1.02 -0.11 -20.67
C PRO A 139 0.83 -0.73 -22.07
N ARG A 140 -0.32 -1.36 -22.30
CA ARG A 140 -0.64 -2.01 -23.57
C ARG A 140 -1.00 -1.05 -24.69
N SER A 141 -1.35 0.19 -24.35
CA SER A 141 -1.73 1.24 -25.28
C SER A 141 -0.82 2.45 -25.08
N ASN A 142 -0.51 3.14 -26.19
CA ASN A 142 0.19 4.42 -26.19
C ASN A 142 -0.77 5.59 -25.91
N ASP A 143 -1.94 5.34 -25.38
CA ASP A 143 -2.92 6.37 -25.05
C ASP A 143 -2.30 7.36 -24.05
N LYS A 144 -2.23 8.64 -24.46
CA LYS A 144 -1.73 9.73 -23.62
C LYS A 144 -2.54 9.94 -22.33
N ASN A 145 -3.79 9.42 -22.30
CA ASN A 145 -4.63 9.43 -21.11
C ASN A 145 -4.17 8.41 -20.03
N ILE A 146 -3.25 7.50 -20.38
CA ILE A 146 -2.57 6.62 -19.42
C ILE A 146 -1.36 7.32 -18.78
N SER A 147 -1.05 8.54 -19.18
CA SER A 147 -0.05 9.36 -18.50
C SER A 147 -0.54 9.61 -17.07
N GLU A 148 0.32 9.34 -16.10
CA GLU A 148 0.06 9.38 -14.67
C GLU A 148 0.48 10.76 -14.11
N PRO A 149 -0.37 11.81 -14.21
CA PRO A 149 0.00 13.14 -13.73
C PRO A 149 0.25 13.08 -12.22
N GLY A 150 1.46 13.39 -11.81
CA GLY A 150 1.86 13.43 -10.41
C GLY A 150 2.26 12.09 -9.80
N LEU A 151 2.33 11.00 -10.59
CA LEU A 151 2.91 9.74 -10.13
C LEU A 151 4.41 9.70 -10.47
N THR A 152 5.23 9.39 -9.48
CA THR A 152 6.68 9.26 -9.66
C THR A 152 7.09 7.88 -10.16
N ASN A 153 6.16 6.90 -10.05
CA ASN A 153 6.35 5.52 -10.42
C ASN A 153 4.99 4.89 -10.78
N PHE A 154 4.90 3.57 -10.91
CA PHE A 154 3.63 2.90 -11.23
C PHE A 154 2.82 2.54 -10.00
N THR A 155 1.51 2.34 -10.20
CA THR A 155 0.56 1.99 -9.16
C THR A 155 0.41 0.47 -9.03
N VAL A 156 0.41 0.00 -7.79
CA VAL A 156 0.17 -1.39 -7.38
C VAL A 156 -1.08 -1.45 -6.53
N ALA A 157 -2.05 -2.23 -6.94
CA ALA A 157 -3.30 -2.42 -6.20
C ALA A 157 -3.31 -3.73 -5.42
N TYR A 158 -3.93 -3.72 -4.26
CA TYR A 158 -4.33 -4.89 -3.52
C TYR A 158 -5.87 -4.91 -3.43
N TRP A 159 -6.49 -6.01 -3.80
CA TRP A 159 -7.94 -6.20 -3.70
C TRP A 159 -8.24 -7.46 -2.91
N GLY A 160 -8.81 -7.30 -1.73
CA GLY A 160 -9.17 -8.43 -0.88
C GLY A 160 -9.40 -8.05 0.58
N ALA A 161 -9.70 -9.05 1.39
CA ALA A 161 -9.82 -8.91 2.84
C ALA A 161 -8.47 -8.56 3.49
N ASN A 162 -8.52 -8.05 4.72
CA ASN A 162 -7.31 -7.74 5.48
C ASN A 162 -6.50 -9.01 5.76
N ARG A 163 -5.27 -9.04 5.26
CA ARG A 163 -4.30 -10.13 5.37
C ARG A 163 -2.89 -9.57 5.48
N PRO A 164 -1.90 -10.35 5.96
CA PRO A 164 -0.50 -9.90 5.97
C PRO A 164 -0.02 -9.38 4.61
N GLU A 165 -0.45 -10.03 3.51
CA GLU A 165 -0.07 -9.65 2.14
C GLU A 165 -0.52 -8.23 1.77
N SER A 166 -1.63 -7.72 2.33
CA SER A 166 -2.07 -6.33 2.08
C SER A 166 -1.10 -5.31 2.66
N MET A 167 -0.65 -5.53 3.90
CA MET A 167 0.34 -4.67 4.57
C MET A 167 1.72 -4.79 3.93
N ILE A 168 2.14 -6.01 3.58
CA ILE A 168 3.42 -6.26 2.89
C ILE A 168 3.41 -5.55 1.53
N THR A 169 2.29 -5.62 0.78
CA THR A 169 2.15 -4.89 -0.48
C THR A 169 2.36 -3.39 -0.27
N MET A 170 1.66 -2.79 0.68
CA MET A 170 1.77 -1.35 0.95
C MET A 170 3.19 -0.96 1.38
N LEU A 171 3.78 -1.67 2.35
CA LEU A 171 5.15 -1.41 2.82
C LEU A 171 6.17 -1.59 1.70
N SER A 172 6.00 -2.61 0.86
CA SER A 172 6.85 -2.81 -0.32
C SER A 172 6.80 -1.60 -1.26
N GLN A 173 5.61 -1.03 -1.53
CA GLN A 173 5.51 0.14 -2.41
C GLN A 173 6.19 1.37 -1.78
N HIS A 174 6.07 1.57 -0.47
CA HIS A 174 6.79 2.64 0.24
C HIS A 174 8.31 2.47 0.18
N SER A 175 8.79 1.23 0.19
CA SER A 175 10.23 0.92 0.11
C SER A 175 10.84 1.22 -1.27
N TYR A 176 10.05 1.33 -2.32
CA TYR A 176 10.51 1.51 -3.71
C TYR A 176 9.88 2.73 -4.41
N THR A 177 9.38 3.71 -3.66
CA THR A 177 8.76 4.95 -4.19
C THR A 177 7.65 4.66 -5.21
N ARG A 178 6.78 3.70 -4.92
CA ARG A 178 5.62 3.36 -5.75
C ARG A 178 4.33 3.71 -5.02
N GLN A 179 3.26 3.86 -5.77
CA GLN A 179 1.95 4.15 -5.22
C GLN A 179 1.18 2.86 -4.94
N SER A 180 0.48 2.81 -3.80
CA SER A 180 -0.41 1.71 -3.47
C SER A 180 -1.87 2.12 -3.55
N VAL A 181 -2.72 1.16 -3.93
CA VAL A 181 -4.19 1.30 -3.90
C VAL A 181 -4.75 0.10 -3.15
N LEU A 182 -5.57 0.36 -2.16
CA LEU A 182 -6.26 -0.69 -1.41
C LEU A 182 -7.74 -0.71 -1.82
N LEU A 183 -8.19 -1.83 -2.36
CA LEU A 183 -9.59 -2.09 -2.66
C LEU A 183 -10.17 -3.02 -1.59
N TYR A 184 -11.29 -2.61 -1.04
CA TYR A 184 -11.99 -3.42 -0.05
C TYR A 184 -12.74 -4.59 -0.71
N ASP A 185 -12.91 -5.65 0.07
CA ASP A 185 -13.57 -6.90 -0.33
C ASP A 185 -15.07 -6.71 -0.66
N ASN A 186 -15.69 -5.66 -0.13
CA ASN A 186 -17.09 -5.33 -0.29
C ASN A 186 -17.41 -4.38 -1.46
N PHE A 187 -16.41 -3.93 -2.22
CA PHE A 187 -16.69 -3.17 -3.44
C PHE A 187 -17.28 -4.09 -4.51
N ASP A 188 -18.27 -3.57 -5.23
CA ASP A 188 -18.85 -4.28 -6.38
C ASP A 188 -17.87 -4.35 -7.56
N ALA A 189 -18.20 -5.14 -8.56
CA ALA A 189 -17.35 -5.34 -9.73
C ALA A 189 -17.14 -4.04 -10.53
N ALA A 190 -18.15 -3.18 -10.63
CA ALA A 190 -18.09 -1.95 -11.40
C ALA A 190 -17.20 -0.91 -10.70
N GLY A 191 -17.40 -0.72 -9.39
CA GLY A 191 -16.59 0.17 -8.57
C GLY A 191 -15.13 -0.27 -8.51
N SER A 192 -14.87 -1.57 -8.37
CA SER A 192 -13.51 -2.10 -8.37
C SER A 192 -12.80 -1.87 -9.72
N CYS A 193 -13.48 -2.14 -10.83
CA CYS A 193 -12.91 -1.88 -12.16
C CYS A 193 -12.68 -0.37 -12.39
N TYR A 194 -13.60 0.49 -11.94
CA TYR A 194 -13.41 1.94 -11.97
C TYR A 194 -12.16 2.37 -11.20
N ILE A 195 -11.96 1.86 -9.98
CA ILE A 195 -10.78 2.17 -9.16
C ILE A 195 -9.50 1.75 -9.87
N LEU A 196 -9.44 0.52 -10.40
CA LEU A 196 -8.26 0.01 -11.11
C LEU A 196 -7.94 0.84 -12.36
N GLN A 197 -8.96 1.27 -13.10
CA GLN A 197 -8.80 2.14 -14.27
C GLN A 197 -8.34 3.55 -13.85
N HIS A 198 -9.04 4.17 -12.92
CA HIS A 198 -8.78 5.53 -12.48
C HIS A 198 -7.41 5.70 -11.81
N SER A 199 -6.95 4.68 -11.08
CA SER A 199 -5.62 4.65 -10.46
C SER A 199 -4.49 4.23 -11.41
N VAL A 200 -4.81 3.92 -12.67
CA VAL A 200 -3.84 3.46 -13.68
C VAL A 200 -3.01 2.27 -13.18
N THR A 201 -3.67 1.33 -12.50
CA THR A 201 -3.02 0.19 -11.86
C THR A 201 -2.32 -0.70 -12.88
N ARG A 202 -1.01 -0.95 -12.67
CA ARG A 202 -0.22 -1.87 -13.51
C ARG A 202 -0.09 -3.28 -12.95
N VAL A 203 -0.11 -3.40 -11.64
CA VAL A 203 -0.02 -4.68 -10.91
C VAL A 203 -1.17 -4.77 -9.93
N LEU A 204 -1.86 -5.89 -9.96
CA LEU A 204 -2.96 -6.18 -9.03
C LEU A 204 -2.63 -7.45 -8.22
N LEU A 205 -2.61 -7.35 -6.90
CA LEU A 205 -2.60 -8.50 -6.01
C LEU A 205 -4.04 -8.78 -5.56
N CYS A 206 -4.53 -10.01 -5.79
CA CYS A 206 -5.88 -10.37 -5.39
C CYS A 206 -6.06 -11.89 -5.24
N PRO A 207 -7.11 -12.34 -4.49
CA PRO A 207 -7.59 -13.70 -4.56
C PRO A 207 -8.07 -14.09 -5.96
N SER A 208 -7.95 -15.36 -6.30
CA SER A 208 -8.33 -15.91 -7.61
C SER A 208 -9.81 -15.68 -7.97
N LYS A 209 -10.67 -15.58 -6.97
CA LYS A 209 -12.11 -15.28 -7.15
C LYS A 209 -12.40 -13.98 -7.91
N TYR A 210 -11.48 -13.00 -7.88
CA TYR A 210 -11.65 -11.71 -8.57
C TYR A 210 -11.12 -11.70 -10.00
N VAL A 211 -10.26 -12.65 -10.37
CA VAL A 211 -9.65 -12.69 -11.70
C VAL A 211 -10.67 -12.70 -12.83
N PRO A 212 -11.76 -13.48 -12.78
CA PRO A 212 -12.79 -13.44 -13.83
C PRO A 212 -13.46 -12.08 -14.00
N ILE A 213 -13.61 -11.32 -12.92
CA ILE A 213 -14.19 -9.96 -12.97
C ILE A 213 -13.21 -9.04 -13.71
N VAL A 214 -11.92 -9.10 -13.35
CA VAL A 214 -10.86 -8.29 -13.96
C VAL A 214 -10.72 -8.60 -15.44
N LEU A 215 -10.63 -9.88 -15.81
CA LEU A 215 -10.40 -10.28 -17.20
C LEU A 215 -11.58 -9.97 -18.13
N ARG A 216 -12.83 -10.06 -17.64
CA ARG A 216 -14.02 -9.62 -18.41
C ARG A 216 -14.02 -8.12 -18.68
N ASN A 217 -13.30 -7.34 -17.91
CA ASN A 217 -13.19 -5.89 -18.06
C ASN A 217 -11.77 -5.45 -18.51
N ALA A 218 -10.96 -6.36 -19.01
CA ALA A 218 -9.56 -6.10 -19.35
C ALA A 218 -9.39 -4.97 -20.37
N ASP A 219 -10.36 -4.79 -21.27
CA ASP A 219 -10.35 -3.71 -22.28
C ASP A 219 -10.44 -2.33 -21.65
N LYS A 220 -11.07 -2.22 -20.47
CA LYS A 220 -11.17 -0.97 -19.68
C LYS A 220 -9.93 -0.74 -18.81
N LEU A 221 -9.02 -1.72 -18.72
CA LEU A 221 -7.85 -1.71 -17.85
C LEU A 221 -6.53 -1.77 -18.67
N PRO A 222 -6.30 -0.84 -19.61
CA PRO A 222 -5.16 -0.92 -20.53
C PRO A 222 -3.79 -0.82 -19.84
N ALA A 223 -3.73 -0.26 -18.62
CA ALA A 223 -2.51 -0.17 -17.83
C ALA A 223 -2.17 -1.49 -17.12
N LEU A 224 -3.16 -2.34 -16.82
CA LEU A 224 -2.95 -3.58 -16.06
C LEU A 224 -2.12 -4.58 -16.86
N ARG A 225 -1.01 -5.03 -16.27
CA ARG A 225 -0.05 -5.93 -16.90
C ARG A 225 0.15 -7.24 -16.15
N VAL A 226 0.07 -7.20 -14.82
CA VAL A 226 0.34 -8.37 -13.99
C VAL A 226 -0.76 -8.51 -12.93
N ILE A 227 -1.27 -9.73 -12.78
CA ILE A 227 -2.11 -10.14 -11.66
C ILE A 227 -1.32 -11.13 -10.82
N ILE A 228 -1.20 -10.87 -9.52
CA ILE A 228 -0.51 -11.73 -8.56
C ILE A 228 -1.57 -12.36 -7.65
N LEU A 229 -1.69 -13.69 -7.73
CA LEU A 229 -2.63 -14.45 -6.92
C LEU A 229 -2.07 -14.65 -5.52
N ILE A 230 -2.82 -14.17 -4.52
CA ILE A 230 -2.45 -14.29 -3.09
C ILE A 230 -3.06 -15.53 -2.45
N ASP A 231 -3.94 -16.25 -3.15
CA ASP A 231 -4.39 -17.57 -2.70
C ASP A 231 -3.22 -18.54 -2.78
N ARG A 232 -3.20 -19.47 -1.84
CA ARG A 232 -2.39 -20.66 -2.07
C ARG A 232 -3.00 -21.38 -3.29
N PRO A 233 -2.28 -21.53 -4.40
CA PRO A 233 -2.66 -22.54 -5.36
C PRO A 233 -2.54 -23.86 -4.61
N GLY A 234 -3.63 -24.53 -4.39
CA GLY A 234 -3.78 -25.78 -3.67
C GLY A 234 -2.70 -26.11 -2.64
N SER A 235 -3.09 -26.55 -1.46
CA SER A 235 -2.21 -27.25 -0.54
C SER A 235 -1.34 -28.26 -1.33
N ALA A 236 -0.31 -28.86 -0.72
CA ALA A 236 0.59 -29.85 -1.35
C ALA A 236 -0.12 -31.00 -2.12
N SER A 237 -1.44 -31.04 -2.12
CA SER A 237 -2.33 -31.93 -2.88
C SER A 237 -3.16 -31.21 -3.94
N ALA A 238 -2.62 -30.14 -4.59
CA ALA A 238 -3.31 -29.53 -5.74
C ALA A 238 -3.72 -30.64 -6.73
N THR A 239 -5.03 -30.81 -6.92
CA THR A 239 -5.54 -31.83 -7.86
C THR A 239 -5.17 -31.41 -9.29
N LEU A 240 -5.07 -32.39 -10.19
CA LEU A 240 -4.82 -32.10 -11.62
C LEU A 240 -5.81 -31.07 -12.18
N GLY A 241 -7.06 -31.04 -11.68
CA GLY A 241 -8.08 -30.07 -12.04
C GLY A 241 -7.78 -28.64 -11.60
N GLU A 242 -7.06 -28.42 -10.49
CA GLU A 242 -6.68 -27.07 -10.03
C GLU A 242 -5.52 -26.50 -10.83
N LEU A 243 -4.54 -27.33 -11.19
CA LEU A 243 -3.47 -26.97 -12.12
C LEU A 243 -4.04 -26.59 -13.48
N SER A 244 -5.03 -27.34 -13.98
CA SER A 244 -5.73 -27.04 -15.24
C SER A 244 -6.49 -25.72 -15.16
N LYS A 245 -7.14 -25.41 -14.03
CA LYS A 245 -7.83 -24.12 -13.83
C LYS A 245 -6.85 -22.95 -13.86
N LEU A 246 -5.72 -23.05 -13.19
CA LEU A 246 -4.70 -21.99 -13.19
C LEU A 246 -4.14 -21.77 -14.60
N GLN A 247 -3.90 -22.85 -15.35
CA GLN A 247 -3.43 -22.75 -16.72
C GLN A 247 -4.45 -22.04 -17.62
N LEU A 248 -5.74 -22.42 -17.55
CA LEU A 248 -6.80 -21.75 -18.30
C LEU A 248 -6.91 -20.25 -17.95
N VAL A 249 -6.76 -19.89 -16.69
CA VAL A 249 -6.75 -18.48 -16.27
C VAL A 249 -5.55 -17.73 -16.86
N ARG A 250 -4.37 -18.35 -16.89
CA ARG A 250 -3.17 -17.77 -17.49
C ARG A 250 -3.33 -17.57 -19.00
N GLU A 251 -3.88 -18.56 -19.71
CA GLU A 251 -4.15 -18.47 -21.14
C GLU A 251 -5.18 -17.36 -21.43
N TRP A 252 -6.28 -17.29 -20.66
CA TRP A 252 -7.25 -16.21 -20.81
C TRP A 252 -6.64 -14.84 -20.56
N ALA A 253 -5.84 -14.68 -19.50
CA ALA A 253 -5.15 -13.42 -19.21
C ALA A 253 -4.16 -13.02 -20.31
N ALA A 254 -3.44 -14.01 -20.86
CA ALA A 254 -2.49 -13.81 -21.96
C ALA A 254 -3.16 -13.26 -23.23
N MET A 255 -4.40 -13.66 -23.53
CA MET A 255 -5.18 -13.10 -24.64
C MET A 255 -5.39 -11.59 -24.50
N HIS A 256 -5.40 -11.08 -23.27
CA HIS A 256 -5.48 -9.66 -22.95
C HIS A 256 -4.11 -9.00 -22.69
N GLY A 257 -3.01 -9.71 -22.93
CA GLY A 257 -1.66 -9.22 -22.64
C GLY A 257 -1.41 -8.98 -21.15
N ILE A 258 -2.09 -9.71 -20.28
CA ILE A 258 -1.94 -9.69 -18.84
C ILE A 258 -1.26 -10.99 -18.41
N GLU A 259 -0.27 -10.89 -17.53
CA GLU A 259 0.42 -12.04 -16.95
C GLU A 259 -0.17 -12.38 -15.58
N VAL A 260 -0.40 -13.67 -15.28
CA VAL A 260 -0.89 -14.16 -13.99
C VAL A 260 0.18 -14.99 -13.32
N ARG A 261 0.60 -14.58 -12.12
CA ARG A 261 1.61 -15.24 -11.30
C ARG A 261 1.09 -15.53 -9.89
N ASN A 262 1.66 -16.55 -9.25
CA ASN A 262 1.42 -16.78 -7.83
C ASN A 262 2.32 -15.89 -6.98
N TYR A 263 1.84 -15.49 -5.81
CA TYR A 263 2.58 -14.65 -4.88
C TYR A 263 3.96 -15.23 -4.54
N LYS A 264 4.01 -16.55 -4.25
CA LYS A 264 5.28 -17.23 -3.97
C LYS A 264 6.25 -17.18 -5.16
N GLU A 265 5.78 -17.40 -6.39
CA GLU A 265 6.62 -17.29 -7.59
C GLU A 265 7.24 -15.89 -7.71
N VAL A 266 6.46 -14.85 -7.39
CA VAL A 266 6.92 -13.47 -7.42
C VAL A 266 7.98 -13.22 -6.36
N LEU A 267 7.77 -13.69 -5.11
CA LEU A 267 8.78 -13.57 -4.06
C LEU A 267 10.08 -14.31 -4.45
N ASP A 268 9.98 -15.51 -5.01
CA ASP A 268 11.13 -16.29 -5.46
C ASP A 268 11.92 -15.58 -6.58
N ILE A 269 11.24 -14.84 -7.46
CA ILE A 269 11.90 -13.98 -8.47
C ILE A 269 12.65 -12.84 -7.79
N GLY A 270 12.02 -12.13 -6.87
CA GLY A 270 12.65 -11.02 -6.16
C GLY A 270 13.85 -11.45 -5.33
N ALA A 271 13.75 -12.58 -4.66
CA ALA A 271 14.85 -13.14 -3.89
C ALA A 271 16.09 -13.46 -4.76
N ARG A 272 15.87 -13.86 -6.02
CA ARG A 272 16.96 -14.12 -6.98
C ARG A 272 17.51 -12.86 -7.65
N HIS A 273 16.75 -11.79 -7.65
CA HIS A 273 17.09 -10.51 -8.28
C HIS A 273 16.89 -9.35 -7.29
N PRO A 274 17.73 -9.25 -6.25
CA PRO A 274 17.55 -8.23 -5.22
C PRO A 274 17.84 -6.83 -5.76
N TYR A 275 16.94 -5.89 -5.45
CA TYR A 275 17.10 -4.46 -5.74
C TYR A 275 17.19 -3.69 -4.43
N PRO A 276 18.02 -2.63 -4.36
CA PRO A 276 18.10 -1.79 -3.19
C PRO A 276 16.78 -1.04 -2.97
N HIS A 277 16.43 -0.78 -1.71
CA HIS A 277 15.32 0.09 -1.38
C HIS A 277 15.60 1.52 -1.84
N VAL A 278 14.59 2.15 -2.40
CA VAL A 278 14.61 3.56 -2.84
C VAL A 278 13.39 4.25 -2.23
N PRO A 279 13.38 4.48 -0.90
CA PRO A 279 12.24 5.08 -0.24
C PRO A 279 12.06 6.53 -0.65
N ASN A 280 10.80 6.95 -0.75
CA ASN A 280 10.46 8.32 -1.04
C ASN A 280 10.83 9.25 0.13
N LYS A 281 11.63 10.28 -0.16
CA LYS A 281 12.04 11.31 0.81
C LYS A 281 11.25 12.61 0.68
N ASP A 282 10.50 12.78 -0.41
CA ASP A 282 9.67 13.97 -0.62
C ASP A 282 8.26 13.69 -0.08
N LEU A 283 7.90 14.40 0.99
CA LEU A 283 6.59 14.28 1.64
C LEU A 283 5.42 14.77 0.76
N ASN A 284 5.69 15.46 -0.34
CA ASN A 284 4.65 15.88 -1.28
C ASN A 284 4.32 14.81 -2.33
N ASN A 285 5.13 13.76 -2.43
CA ASN A 285 4.88 12.67 -3.35
C ASN A 285 3.71 11.80 -2.88
N LEU A 286 2.90 11.39 -3.82
CA LEU A 286 1.78 10.50 -3.58
C LEU A 286 2.28 9.10 -3.15
N SER A 287 1.79 8.63 -2.02
CA SER A 287 2.13 7.33 -1.43
C SER A 287 1.02 6.30 -1.62
N THR A 288 -0.20 6.68 -1.27
CA THR A 288 -1.35 5.77 -1.28
C THR A 288 -2.60 6.49 -1.79
N LEU A 289 -3.35 5.81 -2.66
CA LEU A 289 -4.69 6.22 -3.09
C LEU A 289 -5.72 5.45 -2.25
N CYS A 290 -6.50 6.17 -1.47
CA CYS A 290 -7.54 5.58 -0.64
C CYS A 290 -8.91 6.03 -1.16
N TYR A 291 -9.68 5.06 -1.67
CA TYR A 291 -11.05 5.27 -2.13
C TYR A 291 -12.02 5.03 -0.98
N THR A 292 -12.96 5.93 -0.81
CA THR A 292 -14.00 5.86 0.22
C THR A 292 -15.36 5.91 -0.45
N SER A 293 -16.41 5.50 0.27
CA SER A 293 -17.80 5.62 -0.21
C SER A 293 -18.25 7.07 -0.47
N GLY A 294 -17.44 8.04 -0.10
CA GLY A 294 -17.56 9.45 -0.43
C GLY A 294 -18.85 10.13 -0.03
N THR A 295 -18.77 11.40 0.34
CA THR A 295 -19.91 12.30 0.50
C THR A 295 -20.14 13.16 -0.75
N THR A 296 -19.37 12.95 -1.81
CA THR A 296 -19.29 13.79 -3.02
C THR A 296 -19.25 12.95 -4.30
N GLY A 297 -19.78 11.74 -4.24
CA GLY A 297 -19.96 10.86 -5.41
C GLY A 297 -21.14 11.24 -6.24
#